data_3ec2bd4000d6d55a5235a65c5133f20c
#
_entry.id   3ec2bd4000d6d55a5235a65c5133f20c
#
_cell.length_a   1.000
_cell.length_b   1.000
_cell.length_c   1.000
_cell.angle_alpha   90.00
_cell.angle_beta   90.00
_cell.angle_gamma   90.00
#
_symmetry.space_group_name_H-M   'P 1'
#
loop_
_entity.id
_entity.type
_entity.pdbx_description
1 polymer ?
#
loop_
_entity_poly.entity_id
_entity_poly.type
_entity_poly.pdbx_seq_one_letter_code
_entity_poly.pdbx_strand_id
1 'polypeptide(L)'
;MSKVLSVLFIIVASFSIALAQEPSRNTDTPPSQGRAPKVPDGIGRADVRVFDEKGNPIRNAYVKLESTRTDGFFCESWGETDANGIIALLPIHMGSLRLKIKAKGFRPQELDVPAEDLGQPVHVTLKKK
;
A
#
# COMPACT_ATOMS: atom_id res chain seq x y z
N MET A 1 -2.62 -75.28 -18.33
CA MET A 1 -3.62 -74.27 -18.51
C MET A 1 -3.21 -73.07 -17.69
N SER A 2 -2.63 -72.12 -18.28
CA SER A 2 -2.25 -70.89 -17.60
C SER A 2 -3.46 -69.95 -17.56
N LYS A 3 -3.97 -69.77 -16.39
CA LYS A 3 -4.96 -68.71 -16.18
C LYS A 3 -4.21 -67.42 -16.06
N VAL A 4 -4.22 -66.63 -17.11
CA VAL A 4 -3.74 -65.24 -17.04
C VAL A 4 -4.74 -64.49 -16.28
N LEU A 5 -4.44 -64.23 -15.03
CA LEU A 5 -5.22 -63.32 -14.23
C LEU A 5 -4.78 -61.91 -14.65
N SER A 6 -5.53 -61.32 -15.54
CA SER A 6 -5.37 -59.90 -15.86
C SER A 6 -5.78 -59.13 -14.64
N VAL A 7 -4.82 -58.81 -13.81
CA VAL A 7 -5.02 -57.80 -12.78
C VAL A 7 -5.01 -56.45 -13.49
N LEU A 8 -6.20 -55.96 -13.79
CA LEU A 8 -6.39 -54.65 -14.24
C LEU A 8 -6.08 -53.72 -13.07
N PHE A 9 -4.85 -53.27 -13.00
CA PHE A 9 -4.47 -52.22 -12.10
C PHE A 9 -5.14 -50.95 -12.60
N ILE A 10 -6.31 -50.66 -12.04
CA ILE A 10 -6.91 -49.33 -12.18
C ILE A 10 -6.08 -48.41 -11.28
N ILE A 11 -5.09 -47.81 -11.86
CA ILE A 11 -4.43 -46.67 -11.25
C ILE A 11 -5.48 -45.54 -11.27
N VAL A 12 -6.22 -45.48 -10.19
CA VAL A 12 -6.94 -44.26 -9.88
C VAL A 12 -5.86 -43.23 -9.59
N ALA A 13 -5.43 -42.55 -10.61
CA ALA A 13 -4.67 -41.33 -10.43
C ALA A 13 -5.58 -40.37 -9.67
N SER A 14 -5.43 -40.38 -8.37
CA SER A 14 -5.99 -39.34 -7.53
C SER A 14 -5.32 -38.03 -7.99
N PHE A 15 -5.97 -37.38 -8.93
CA PHE A 15 -5.64 -35.99 -9.21
C PHE A 15 -6.06 -35.23 -7.97
N SER A 16 -5.15 -35.16 -7.00
CA SER A 16 -5.22 -34.15 -5.98
C SER A 16 -5.00 -32.85 -6.72
N ILE A 17 -6.09 -32.25 -7.19
CA ILE A 17 -6.07 -30.84 -7.52
C ILE A 17 -5.80 -30.18 -6.18
N ALA A 18 -4.54 -29.93 -5.88
CA ALA A 18 -4.20 -28.95 -4.90
C ALA A 18 -4.76 -27.65 -5.47
N LEU A 19 -5.97 -27.32 -5.06
CA LEU A 19 -6.43 -25.96 -5.11
C LEU A 19 -5.34 -25.21 -4.34
N ALA A 20 -4.45 -24.58 -5.07
CA ALA A 20 -3.62 -23.55 -4.52
C ALA A 20 -4.62 -22.53 -3.98
N GLN A 21 -4.95 -22.68 -2.71
CA GLN A 21 -5.54 -21.58 -1.99
C GLN A 21 -4.51 -20.48 -2.17
N GLU A 22 -4.85 -19.50 -2.98
CA GLU A 22 -4.15 -18.22 -2.91
C GLU A 22 -4.05 -17.92 -1.43
N PRO A 23 -2.84 -17.63 -0.89
CA PRO A 23 -2.72 -17.23 0.48
C PRO A 23 -3.78 -16.18 0.64
N SER A 24 -4.73 -16.42 1.54
CA SER A 24 -5.80 -15.47 1.78
C SER A 24 -5.08 -14.17 2.06
N ARG A 25 -5.05 -13.32 1.07
CA ARG A 25 -4.71 -11.92 1.29
C ARG A 25 -5.65 -11.56 2.40
N ASN A 26 -5.08 -11.32 3.56
CA ASN A 26 -5.86 -10.81 4.65
C ASN A 26 -6.65 -9.66 4.03
N THR A 27 -7.90 -9.91 3.78
CA THR A 27 -8.83 -8.95 3.19
C THR A 27 -9.03 -7.76 4.10
N ASP A 28 -8.35 -7.77 5.25
CA ASP A 28 -8.36 -6.72 6.25
C ASP A 28 -7.53 -5.50 5.84
N THR A 29 -6.71 -5.61 4.79
CA THR A 29 -5.98 -4.44 4.27
C THR A 29 -6.87 -3.69 3.30
N PRO A 30 -7.31 -2.46 3.64
CA PRO A 30 -8.16 -1.68 2.75
C PRO A 30 -7.49 -1.45 1.40
N PRO A 31 -8.26 -1.48 0.30
CA PRO A 31 -7.72 -1.18 -1.01
C PRO A 31 -7.16 0.24 -1.07
N SER A 32 -6.22 0.48 -1.97
CA SER A 32 -5.66 1.81 -2.17
C SER A 32 -6.73 2.81 -2.59
N GLN A 33 -6.76 3.96 -1.92
CA GLN A 33 -7.53 5.12 -2.31
C GLN A 33 -6.66 6.16 -3.03
N GLY A 34 -5.40 5.84 -3.27
CA GLY A 34 -4.47 6.67 -3.99
C GLY A 34 -4.81 6.73 -5.48
N ARG A 35 -4.46 7.85 -6.09
CA ARG A 35 -4.64 8.07 -7.52
C ARG A 35 -3.53 8.97 -8.05
N ALA A 36 -2.76 8.45 -8.99
CA ALA A 36 -1.77 9.25 -9.69
C ALA A 36 -2.45 10.29 -10.59
N PRO A 37 -1.87 11.49 -10.75
CA PRO A 37 -2.37 12.46 -11.71
C PRO A 37 -2.19 11.92 -13.15
N LYS A 38 -3.13 12.25 -14.03
CA LYS A 38 -3.09 11.80 -15.44
C LYS A 38 -2.15 12.62 -16.31
N VAL A 39 -1.83 13.83 -15.87
CA VAL A 39 -0.97 14.78 -16.57
C VAL A 39 -0.10 15.51 -15.54
N PRO A 40 1.04 16.11 -15.93
CA PRO A 40 1.82 16.95 -15.03
C PRO A 40 0.95 18.05 -14.42
N ASP A 41 1.15 18.34 -13.13
CA ASP A 41 0.34 19.27 -12.33
C ASP A 41 -1.16 18.91 -12.24
N GLY A 42 -1.55 17.73 -12.67
CA GLY A 42 -2.92 17.24 -12.57
C GLY A 42 -3.29 16.88 -11.12
N ILE A 43 -4.58 16.66 -10.90
CA ILE A 43 -5.09 16.30 -9.57
C ILE A 43 -4.85 14.82 -9.31
N GLY A 44 -4.29 14.53 -8.14
CA GLY A 44 -4.09 13.18 -7.61
C GLY A 44 -4.39 13.11 -6.13
N ARG A 45 -4.33 11.92 -5.58
CA ARG A 45 -4.58 11.64 -4.17
C ARG A 45 -3.53 10.69 -3.63
N ALA A 46 -3.01 10.96 -2.46
CA ALA A 46 -2.11 10.05 -1.75
C ALA A 46 -2.87 9.26 -0.68
N ASP A 47 -2.65 7.95 -0.68
CA ASP A 47 -3.02 7.04 0.40
C ASP A 47 -1.72 6.72 1.13
N VAL A 48 -1.60 7.15 2.38
CA VAL A 48 -0.37 7.00 3.18
C VAL A 48 -0.62 6.06 4.33
N ARG A 49 0.28 5.10 4.51
CA ARG A 49 0.20 4.08 5.55
C ARG A 49 1.46 4.08 6.38
N VAL A 50 1.30 4.29 7.68
CA VAL A 50 2.41 4.55 8.60
C VAL A 50 2.51 3.42 9.62
N PHE A 51 3.70 2.84 9.71
CA PHE A 51 4.00 1.72 10.60
C PHE A 51 5.25 2.00 11.42
N ASP A 52 5.37 1.31 12.55
CA ASP A 52 6.62 1.26 13.30
C ASP A 52 7.57 0.19 12.72
N GLU A 53 8.76 0.07 13.30
CA GLU A 53 9.76 -0.90 12.82
C GLU A 53 9.34 -2.35 13.00
N LYS A 54 8.35 -2.63 13.85
CA LYS A 54 7.79 -3.97 14.05
C LYS A 54 6.62 -4.28 13.11
N GLY A 55 6.24 -3.33 12.27
CA GLY A 55 5.12 -3.46 11.36
C GLY A 55 3.76 -3.14 11.98
N ASN A 56 3.72 -2.60 13.19
CA ASN A 56 2.47 -2.18 13.82
C ASN A 56 2.01 -0.84 13.25
N PRO A 57 0.71 -0.67 12.98
CA PRO A 57 0.20 0.61 12.50
C PRO A 57 0.33 1.69 13.56
N ILE A 58 0.63 2.91 13.13
CA ILE A 58 0.72 4.08 14.00
C ILE A 58 -0.51 4.94 13.80
N ARG A 59 -1.34 5.03 14.84
CA ARG A 59 -2.50 5.89 14.89
C ARG A 59 -2.09 7.33 15.22
N ASN A 60 -2.84 8.30 14.69
CA ASN A 60 -2.64 9.73 14.95
C ASN A 60 -1.26 10.24 14.51
N ALA A 61 -0.64 9.59 13.53
CA ALA A 61 0.51 10.16 12.87
C ALA A 61 0.06 11.31 11.97
N TYR A 62 0.68 12.47 12.15
CA TYR A 62 0.42 13.63 11.30
C TYR A 62 1.13 13.44 9.97
N VAL A 63 0.38 13.53 8.90
CA VAL A 63 0.87 13.34 7.53
C VAL A 63 0.55 14.59 6.73
N LYS A 64 1.57 15.17 6.12
CA LYS A 64 1.42 16.30 5.21
C LYS A 64 2.09 16.03 3.88
N LEU A 65 1.36 16.25 2.80
CA LEU A 65 1.89 16.21 1.44
C LEU A 65 2.00 17.62 0.91
N GLU A 66 3.20 18.05 0.59
CA GLU A 66 3.49 19.32 -0.04
C GLU A 66 3.69 19.13 -1.54
N SER A 67 3.11 19.98 -2.34
CA SER A 67 3.23 19.95 -3.78
C SER A 67 3.63 21.30 -4.32
N THR A 68 4.69 21.34 -5.12
CA THR A 68 5.10 22.52 -5.87
C THR A 68 4.89 22.25 -7.36
N ARG A 69 3.95 22.96 -7.96
CA ARG A 69 3.65 22.84 -9.39
C ARG A 69 4.79 23.40 -10.25
N THR A 70 4.80 23.05 -11.51
CA THR A 70 5.82 23.53 -12.44
C THR A 70 5.80 25.04 -12.63
N ASP A 71 4.64 25.70 -12.41
CA ASP A 71 4.49 27.15 -12.41
C ASP A 71 4.87 27.83 -11.09
N GLY A 72 5.37 27.04 -10.11
CA GLY A 72 5.78 27.53 -8.79
C GLY A 72 4.63 27.63 -7.79
N PHE A 73 3.40 27.32 -8.17
CA PHE A 73 2.28 27.32 -7.25
C PHE A 73 2.42 26.20 -6.22
N PHE A 74 2.26 26.56 -4.94
CA PHE A 74 2.37 25.62 -3.81
C PHE A 74 0.99 25.25 -3.31
N CYS A 75 0.77 23.95 -3.10
CA CYS A 75 -0.42 23.44 -2.42
C CYS A 75 -0.04 22.30 -1.48
N GLU A 76 -0.89 22.03 -0.50
CA GLU A 76 -0.64 20.98 0.47
C GLU A 76 -1.94 20.32 0.92
N SER A 77 -1.81 19.08 1.38
CA SER A 77 -2.88 18.30 1.97
C SER A 77 -2.35 17.60 3.22
N TRP A 78 -3.13 17.55 4.27
CA TRP A 78 -2.70 16.94 5.53
C TRP A 78 -3.83 16.23 6.26
N GLY A 79 -3.48 15.40 7.20
CA GLY A 79 -4.40 14.68 8.07
C GLY A 79 -3.67 13.80 9.05
N GLU A 80 -4.42 13.05 9.82
CA GLU A 80 -3.88 12.09 10.78
C GLU A 80 -4.32 10.68 10.42
N THR A 81 -3.43 9.71 10.65
CA THR A 81 -3.73 8.30 10.40
C THR A 81 -4.78 7.77 11.37
N ASP A 82 -5.56 6.80 10.90
CA ASP A 82 -6.54 6.07 11.69
C ASP A 82 -5.91 4.93 12.51
N ALA A 83 -6.75 4.10 13.13
CA ALA A 83 -6.29 2.95 13.92
C ALA A 83 -5.51 1.91 13.11
N ASN A 84 -5.68 1.89 11.80
CA ASN A 84 -4.94 1.02 10.87
C ASN A 84 -3.67 1.68 10.32
N GLY A 85 -3.34 2.87 10.78
CA GLY A 85 -2.19 3.63 10.31
C GLY A 85 -2.38 4.27 8.93
N ILE A 86 -3.61 4.41 8.47
CA ILE A 86 -3.95 4.82 7.11
C ILE A 86 -4.57 6.21 7.11
N ILE A 87 -4.15 7.03 6.16
CA ILE A 87 -4.81 8.29 5.80
C ILE A 87 -4.87 8.44 4.28
N ALA A 88 -6.06 8.64 3.76
CA ALA A 88 -6.25 9.08 2.39
C ALA A 88 -6.38 10.61 2.41
N LEU A 89 -5.36 11.30 1.93
CA LEU A 89 -5.34 12.76 1.91
C LEU A 89 -6.33 13.30 0.88
N LEU A 90 -6.80 14.54 1.09
CA LEU A 90 -7.63 15.20 0.10
C LEU A 90 -6.87 15.40 -1.21
N PRO A 91 -7.54 15.30 -2.37
CA PRO A 91 -6.89 15.50 -3.67
C PRO A 91 -6.32 16.92 -3.81
N ILE A 92 -5.13 16.99 -4.40
CA ILE A 92 -4.48 18.27 -4.74
C ILE A 92 -3.85 18.20 -6.13
N HIS A 93 -3.53 19.34 -6.69
CA HIS A 93 -2.68 19.41 -7.86
C HIS A 93 -1.27 18.94 -7.53
N MET A 94 -0.71 18.07 -8.33
CA MET A 94 0.54 17.39 -8.04
C MET A 94 1.66 17.78 -9.00
N GLY A 95 2.63 18.51 -8.44
CA GLY A 95 3.92 18.78 -9.07
C GLY A 95 5.01 17.96 -8.39
N SER A 96 6.07 18.61 -7.91
CA SER A 96 7.08 17.97 -7.05
C SER A 96 6.51 17.75 -5.68
N LEU A 97 6.52 16.49 -5.23
CA LEU A 97 5.85 16.07 -4.00
C LEU A 97 6.87 15.78 -2.89
N ARG A 98 6.61 16.32 -1.71
CA ARG A 98 7.33 15.99 -0.49
C ARG A 98 6.36 15.59 0.60
N LEU A 99 6.57 14.41 1.13
CA LEU A 99 5.75 13.84 2.20
C LEU A 99 6.47 14.02 3.54
N LYS A 100 5.76 14.59 4.52
CA LYS A 100 6.27 14.80 5.89
C LYS A 100 5.38 14.06 6.87
N ILE A 101 5.99 13.26 7.74
CA ILE A 101 5.28 12.46 8.73
C ILE A 101 5.86 12.73 10.11
N LYS A 102 4.98 12.98 11.08
CA LYS A 102 5.34 13.16 12.50
C LYS A 102 4.40 12.34 13.37
N ALA A 103 4.95 11.64 14.34
CA ALA A 103 4.17 10.94 15.35
C ALA A 103 4.86 11.06 16.71
N LYS A 104 4.05 11.15 17.77
CA LYS A 104 4.58 11.26 19.14
C LYS A 104 5.43 10.04 19.47
N GLY A 105 6.66 10.27 19.95
CA GLY A 105 7.61 9.22 20.30
C GLY A 105 8.41 8.67 19.14
N PHE A 106 8.19 9.17 17.92
CA PHE A 106 8.91 8.75 16.72
C PHE A 106 9.72 9.91 16.12
N ARG A 107 10.76 9.56 15.40
CA ARG A 107 11.54 10.54 14.64
C ARG A 107 10.71 11.00 13.45
N PRO A 108 10.62 12.32 13.19
CA PRO A 108 9.96 12.80 11.98
C PRO A 108 10.68 12.31 10.73
N GLN A 109 9.93 12.07 9.67
CA GLN A 109 10.47 11.61 8.40
C GLN A 109 9.96 12.47 7.26
N GLU A 110 10.83 12.76 6.31
CA GLU A 110 10.51 13.44 5.07
C GLU A 110 11.01 12.59 3.90
N LEU A 111 10.20 12.49 2.86
CA LEU A 111 10.59 11.78 1.65
C LEU A 111 9.98 12.40 0.42
N ASP A 112 10.71 12.33 -0.70
CA ASP A 112 10.18 12.68 -2.00
C ASP A 112 9.37 11.52 -2.56
N VAL A 113 8.23 11.81 -3.14
CA VAL A 113 7.31 10.82 -3.69
C VAL A 113 7.09 11.11 -5.16
N PRO A 114 7.35 10.15 -6.05
CA PRO A 114 6.97 10.32 -7.45
C PRO A 114 5.45 10.33 -7.60
N ALA A 115 4.92 11.35 -8.27
CA ALA A 115 3.47 11.48 -8.46
C ALA A 115 2.87 10.29 -9.21
N GLU A 116 3.60 9.71 -10.14
CA GLU A 116 3.18 8.54 -10.90
C GLU A 116 2.98 7.27 -10.06
N ASP A 117 3.57 7.20 -8.88
CA ASP A 117 3.47 6.04 -8.01
C ASP A 117 2.26 6.09 -7.06
N LEU A 118 1.48 7.17 -7.07
CA LEU A 118 0.39 7.37 -6.12
C LEU A 118 -0.85 6.50 -6.37
N GLY A 119 -0.89 5.75 -7.44
CA GLY A 119 -1.92 4.71 -7.62
C GLY A 119 -1.83 3.60 -6.57
N GLN A 120 -0.67 3.46 -5.95
CA GLN A 120 -0.42 2.52 -4.86
C GLN A 120 -0.30 3.26 -3.53
N PRO A 121 -0.58 2.58 -2.39
CA PRO A 121 -0.34 3.19 -1.09
C PRO A 121 1.14 3.52 -0.88
N VAL A 122 1.41 4.64 -0.22
CA VAL A 122 2.76 5.00 0.21
C VAL A 122 2.98 4.43 1.62
N HIS A 123 3.88 3.47 1.74
CA HIS A 123 4.22 2.85 3.02
C HIS A 123 5.39 3.59 3.65
N VAL A 124 5.22 4.01 4.90
CA VAL A 124 6.24 4.72 5.66
C VAL A 124 6.47 4.01 6.98
N THR A 125 7.73 3.73 7.29
CA THR A 125 8.13 3.15 8.57
C THR A 125 8.81 4.23 9.40
N LEU A 126 8.28 4.51 10.59
CA LEU A 126 8.87 5.46 11.52
C LEU A 126 9.73 4.74 12.57
N LYS A 127 10.84 5.36 12.92
CA LYS A 127 11.76 4.89 13.95
C LYS A 127 11.46 5.61 15.26
N LYS A 128 11.49 4.87 16.35
CA LYS A 128 11.39 5.46 17.69
C LYS A 128 12.56 6.40 17.97
N LYS A 129 12.28 7.45 18.72
CA LYS A 129 13.32 8.34 19.25
C LYS A 129 14.23 7.60 20.22
#